data_e877834605418be5d9ae548a0fe81d47
#
_entry.id   e877834605418be5d9ae548a0fe81d47
#
_cell.length_a   1.000
_cell.length_b   1.000
_cell.length_c   1.000
_cell.angle_alpha   90.00
_cell.angle_beta   90.00
_cell.angle_gamma   90.00
#
_symmetry.space_group_name_H-M   'P 1'
#
loop_
_entity.id
_entity.type
_entity.pdbx_description
1 polymer ?
#
loop_
_entity_poly.entity_id
_entity_poly.type
_entity_poly.pdbx_seq_one_letter_code
_entity_poly.pdbx_strand_id
1 'polypeptide(L)'
;MVHNIFDYLNKQKQDSKIALIVMDGMSLSQWQIIKEIMNESKPQIKDDTKTIFAWIPSITSISRQSIFSGRIPSELQDSLLDPKEKKYWYEKWTEEGNMRKDQIFYKTNTKVWTSDNFADIPFDSKEVLGLVINTIDDKMHSSKGGMIDLLGQIHDWSEKSKFFDFLEKLLKQNFQIYLTSDHGNIEATGVGEPESDFAKERGRRVRIYNNEESMNNAHQKVESRIWWPKMTGNSFHFLLPVKNNAFSKPIGESVVTHGS
;
A
#
# COMPACT_ATOMS: atom_id res chain seq x y z
N MET A 1 -8.88 0.16 -11.14
CA MET A 1 -8.89 0.46 -9.69
C MET A 1 -8.33 -0.75 -8.94
N VAL A 2 -7.67 -0.52 -7.81
CA VAL A 2 -6.99 -1.56 -7.03
C VAL A 2 -7.86 -2.72 -6.56
N HIS A 3 -9.16 -2.54 -6.34
CA HIS A 3 -10.07 -3.63 -5.98
C HIS A 3 -10.25 -4.69 -7.09
N ASN A 4 -9.90 -4.39 -8.33
CA ASN A 4 -9.96 -5.36 -9.43
C ASN A 4 -8.73 -6.30 -9.49
N ILE A 5 -7.75 -6.13 -8.58
CA ILE A 5 -6.55 -6.96 -8.57
C ILE A 5 -6.89 -8.43 -8.32
N PHE A 6 -7.75 -8.72 -7.35
CA PHE A 6 -8.14 -10.10 -7.07
C PHE A 6 -8.74 -10.80 -8.30
N ASP A 7 -9.71 -10.16 -8.96
CA ASP A 7 -10.36 -10.75 -10.15
C ASP A 7 -9.35 -10.99 -11.28
N TYR A 8 -8.38 -10.11 -11.42
CA TYR A 8 -7.30 -10.28 -12.38
C TYR A 8 -6.44 -11.49 -12.00
N LEU A 9 -5.99 -11.59 -10.75
CA LEU A 9 -5.18 -12.70 -10.27
C LEU A 9 -5.90 -14.04 -10.39
N ASN A 10 -7.17 -14.09 -10.03
CA ASN A 10 -7.98 -15.31 -10.11
C ASN A 10 -8.10 -15.82 -11.55
N LYS A 11 -8.19 -14.92 -12.53
CA LYS A 11 -8.17 -15.29 -13.96
C LYS A 11 -6.80 -15.82 -14.42
N GLN A 12 -5.72 -15.37 -13.79
CA GLN A 12 -4.35 -15.82 -14.11
C GLN A 12 -3.98 -17.13 -13.39
N LYS A 13 -4.73 -17.51 -12.35
CA LYS A 13 -4.51 -18.73 -11.55
C LYS A 13 -5.03 -19.99 -12.28
N GLN A 14 -4.39 -20.35 -13.38
CA GLN A 14 -4.70 -21.63 -14.08
C GLN A 14 -3.77 -22.73 -13.55
N ASP A 15 -2.54 -22.79 -14.06
CA ASP A 15 -1.56 -23.82 -13.73
C ASP A 15 -0.37 -23.30 -12.93
N SER A 16 -0.37 -22.00 -12.56
CA SER A 16 0.73 -21.36 -11.86
C SER A 16 0.34 -20.98 -10.43
N LYS A 17 1.31 -21.01 -9.53
CA LYS A 17 1.16 -20.40 -8.21
C LYS A 17 1.17 -18.88 -8.32
N ILE A 18 0.49 -18.18 -7.44
CA ILE A 18 0.38 -16.72 -7.43
C ILE A 18 1.07 -16.13 -6.21
N ALA A 19 1.96 -15.16 -6.39
CA ALA A 19 2.49 -14.31 -5.33
C ALA A 19 2.10 -12.86 -5.59
N LEU A 20 1.18 -12.32 -4.78
CA LEU A 20 0.87 -10.91 -4.73
C LEU A 20 1.74 -10.24 -3.67
N ILE A 21 2.58 -9.29 -4.08
CA ILE A 21 3.42 -8.47 -3.21
C ILE A 21 2.91 -7.04 -3.24
N VAL A 22 2.47 -6.53 -2.09
CA VAL A 22 2.07 -5.14 -1.92
C VAL A 22 3.23 -4.39 -1.26
N MET A 23 3.80 -3.45 -1.99
CA MET A 23 4.81 -2.52 -1.47
C MET A 23 4.10 -1.30 -0.89
N ASP A 24 4.03 -1.23 0.44
CA ASP A 24 3.33 -0.16 1.16
C ASP A 24 3.91 1.21 0.82
N GLY A 25 3.08 2.10 0.31
CA GLY A 25 3.43 3.48 0.00
C GLY A 25 4.35 3.70 -1.19
N MET A 26 4.58 2.71 -2.04
CA MET A 26 5.52 2.84 -3.18
C MET A 26 4.95 3.70 -4.30
N SER A 27 5.59 4.82 -4.59
CA SER A 27 5.29 5.64 -5.76
C SER A 27 5.88 5.08 -7.06
N LEU A 28 5.39 5.57 -8.20
CA LEU A 28 5.90 5.15 -9.50
C LEU A 28 7.40 5.50 -9.69
N SER A 29 7.84 6.64 -9.18
CA SER A 29 9.26 7.04 -9.23
C SER A 29 10.17 6.08 -8.44
N GLN A 30 9.72 5.61 -7.31
CA GLN A 30 10.44 4.62 -6.51
C GLN A 30 10.47 3.25 -7.19
N TRP A 31 9.36 2.85 -7.83
CA TRP A 31 9.35 1.63 -8.65
C TRP A 31 10.35 1.72 -9.81
N GLN A 32 10.51 2.88 -10.46
CA GLN A 32 11.48 3.06 -11.54
C GLN A 32 12.91 2.78 -11.05
N ILE A 33 13.30 3.31 -9.89
CA ILE A 33 14.63 3.05 -9.29
C ILE A 33 14.81 1.56 -8.99
N ILE A 34 13.84 0.93 -8.33
CA ILE A 34 13.88 -0.50 -8.00
C ILE A 34 14.03 -1.34 -9.27
N LYS A 35 13.30 -0.99 -10.33
CA LYS A 35 13.30 -1.67 -11.61
C LYS A 35 14.64 -1.53 -12.34
N GLU A 36 15.24 -0.34 -12.33
CA GLU A 36 16.57 -0.11 -12.94
C GLU A 36 17.61 -1.02 -12.28
N ILE A 37 17.69 -1.02 -10.95
CA ILE A 37 18.64 -1.86 -10.21
C ILE A 37 18.35 -3.36 -10.41
N MET A 38 17.06 -3.73 -10.47
CA MET A 38 16.66 -5.11 -10.78
C MET A 38 17.14 -5.55 -12.16
N ASN A 39 16.98 -4.71 -13.18
CA ASN A 39 17.41 -5.03 -14.55
C ASN A 39 18.93 -5.18 -14.66
N GLU A 40 19.70 -4.42 -13.89
CA GLU A 40 21.15 -4.51 -13.83
C GLU A 40 21.62 -5.76 -13.08
N SER A 41 21.04 -6.02 -11.91
CA SER A 41 21.50 -7.10 -11.02
C SER A 41 20.92 -8.48 -11.35
N LYS A 42 19.70 -8.53 -11.92
CA LYS A 42 18.96 -9.75 -12.26
C LYS A 42 18.30 -9.65 -13.65
N PRO A 43 19.07 -9.53 -14.73
CA PRO A 43 18.55 -9.29 -16.08
C PRO A 43 17.64 -10.41 -16.61
N GLN A 44 17.64 -11.58 -15.97
CA GLN A 44 16.72 -12.68 -16.24
C GLN A 44 15.29 -12.44 -15.75
N ILE A 45 15.08 -11.55 -14.76
CA ILE A 45 13.76 -11.16 -14.30
C ILE A 45 13.20 -10.12 -15.27
N LYS A 46 12.09 -10.43 -15.91
CA LYS A 46 11.40 -9.51 -16.83
C LYS A 46 10.11 -9.03 -16.19
N ASP A 47 9.82 -7.76 -16.37
CA ASP A 47 8.58 -7.15 -15.87
C ASP A 47 7.68 -6.64 -17.01
N ASP A 48 6.38 -6.60 -16.73
CA ASP A 48 5.36 -5.90 -17.51
C ASP A 48 4.65 -4.90 -16.59
N THR A 49 5.10 -3.64 -16.62
CA THR A 49 4.58 -2.59 -15.75
C THR A 49 3.31 -1.97 -16.33
N LYS A 50 2.22 -1.99 -15.54
CA LYS A 50 0.94 -1.34 -15.84
C LYS A 50 0.54 -0.41 -14.70
N THR A 51 -0.16 0.67 -15.03
CA THR A 51 -0.68 1.61 -14.04
C THR A 51 -2.12 1.32 -13.69
N ILE A 52 -2.43 1.37 -12.40
CA ILE A 52 -3.79 1.29 -11.86
C ILE A 52 -4.01 2.42 -10.87
N PHE A 53 -5.27 2.79 -10.64
CA PHE A 53 -5.61 3.85 -9.70
C PHE A 53 -5.85 3.28 -8.30
N ALA A 54 -5.22 3.91 -7.28
CA ALA A 54 -5.60 3.74 -5.89
C ALA A 54 -6.98 4.40 -5.63
N TRP A 55 -7.58 4.07 -4.50
CA TRP A 55 -8.76 4.79 -4.01
C TRP A 55 -8.35 6.13 -3.40
N ILE A 56 -9.24 7.13 -3.49
CA ILE A 56 -9.11 8.39 -2.77
C ILE A 56 -10.15 8.42 -1.65
N PRO A 57 -9.72 8.74 -0.41
CA PRO A 57 -8.37 9.05 0.03
C PRO A 57 -7.44 7.84 -0.08
N SER A 58 -6.18 8.08 -0.48
CA SER A 58 -5.18 7.03 -0.70
C SER A 58 -4.48 6.67 0.60
N ILE A 59 -5.23 6.02 1.50
CA ILE A 59 -4.76 5.56 2.80
C ILE A 59 -4.64 4.04 2.83
N THR A 60 -3.69 3.57 3.61
CA THR A 60 -3.36 2.16 3.73
C THR A 60 -4.57 1.29 4.08
N SER A 61 -5.36 1.71 5.07
CA SER A 61 -6.52 0.95 5.56
C SER A 61 -7.62 0.75 4.51
N ILE A 62 -7.79 1.67 3.58
CA ILE A 62 -8.74 1.52 2.45
C ILE A 62 -8.10 0.69 1.33
N SER A 63 -6.94 1.14 0.87
CA SER A 63 -6.35 0.62 -0.37
C SER A 63 -5.92 -0.84 -0.24
N ARG A 64 -5.23 -1.21 0.85
CA ARG A 64 -4.82 -2.61 1.06
C ARG A 64 -5.98 -3.56 1.24
N GLN A 65 -6.99 -3.15 2.04
CA GLN A 65 -8.19 -3.97 2.16
C GLN A 65 -8.88 -4.17 0.81
N SER A 66 -9.00 -3.11 -0.01
CA SER A 66 -9.55 -3.23 -1.36
C SER A 66 -8.75 -4.18 -2.25
N ILE A 67 -7.41 -4.16 -2.18
CA ILE A 67 -6.53 -5.07 -2.92
C ILE A 67 -6.79 -6.53 -2.53
N PHE A 68 -6.81 -6.84 -1.23
CA PHE A 68 -6.90 -8.20 -0.73
C PHE A 68 -8.32 -8.76 -0.69
N SER A 69 -9.35 -7.90 -0.68
CA SER A 69 -10.75 -8.32 -0.64
C SER A 69 -11.46 -8.25 -1.98
N GLY A 70 -10.96 -7.48 -2.94
CA GLY A 70 -11.71 -7.14 -4.14
C GLY A 70 -12.91 -6.22 -3.90
N ARG A 71 -13.06 -5.67 -2.69
CA ARG A 71 -14.19 -4.84 -2.29
C ARG A 71 -13.94 -3.35 -2.54
N ILE A 72 -15.00 -2.62 -2.83
CA ILE A 72 -14.96 -1.15 -2.88
C ILE A 72 -15.02 -0.55 -1.47
N PRO A 73 -14.57 0.69 -1.25
CA PRO A 73 -14.51 1.28 0.10
C PRO A 73 -15.84 1.30 0.87
N SER A 74 -16.99 1.41 0.20
CA SER A 74 -18.30 1.38 0.84
C SER A 74 -18.64 0.04 1.50
N GLU A 75 -18.02 -1.02 1.06
CA GLU A 75 -18.18 -2.38 1.61
C GLU A 75 -17.17 -2.68 2.74
N LEU A 76 -16.28 -1.73 3.03
CA LEU A 76 -15.20 -1.85 4.02
C LEU A 76 -15.40 -0.95 5.25
N GLN A 77 -16.54 -0.27 5.38
CA GLN A 77 -16.79 0.71 6.44
C GLN A 77 -16.55 0.16 7.84
N ASP A 78 -17.03 -1.04 8.12
CA ASP A 78 -16.91 -1.68 9.44
C ASP A 78 -15.47 -2.12 9.78
N SER A 79 -14.56 -2.08 8.81
CA SER A 79 -13.17 -2.51 8.97
C SER A 79 -12.15 -1.39 8.69
N LEU A 80 -12.62 -0.17 8.45
CA LEU A 80 -11.73 0.96 8.13
C LEU A 80 -10.68 1.20 9.22
N LEU A 81 -11.10 1.11 10.49
CA LEU A 81 -10.24 1.36 11.66
C LEU A 81 -9.61 0.09 12.24
N ASP A 82 -10.09 -1.07 11.83
CA ASP A 82 -9.57 -2.39 12.21
C ASP A 82 -9.40 -3.26 10.95
N PRO A 83 -8.32 -3.03 10.17
CA PRO A 83 -8.12 -3.68 8.88
C PRO A 83 -8.08 -5.21 8.99
N LYS A 84 -8.85 -5.87 8.10
CA LYS A 84 -9.04 -7.33 8.10
C LYS A 84 -8.46 -7.99 6.84
N GLU A 85 -7.38 -7.45 6.29
CA GLU A 85 -6.74 -7.87 5.04
C GLU A 85 -6.53 -9.38 4.97
N LYS A 86 -5.93 -9.97 6.01
CA LYS A 86 -5.70 -11.41 6.09
C LYS A 86 -7.00 -12.21 5.98
N LYS A 87 -8.03 -11.81 6.73
CA LYS A 87 -9.33 -12.46 6.70
C LYS A 87 -9.91 -12.42 5.29
N TYR A 88 -9.95 -11.24 4.68
CA TYR A 88 -10.50 -11.05 3.34
C TYR A 88 -9.72 -11.82 2.26
N TRP A 89 -8.39 -11.88 2.35
CA TRP A 89 -7.56 -12.67 1.44
C TRP A 89 -7.93 -14.14 1.45
N TYR A 90 -8.10 -14.71 2.66
CA TYR A 90 -8.50 -16.11 2.82
C TYR A 90 -9.94 -16.34 2.33
N GLU A 91 -10.88 -15.46 2.66
CA GLU A 91 -12.28 -15.55 2.22
C GLU A 91 -12.36 -15.55 0.69
N LYS A 92 -11.75 -14.56 0.03
CA LYS A 92 -11.78 -14.43 -1.42
C LYS A 92 -11.24 -15.66 -2.15
N TRP A 93 -10.07 -16.17 -1.73
CA TRP A 93 -9.49 -17.34 -2.37
C TRP A 93 -10.26 -18.63 -2.05
N THR A 94 -10.91 -18.74 -0.90
CA THR A 94 -11.75 -19.91 -0.60
C THR A 94 -13.10 -19.87 -1.32
N GLU A 95 -13.75 -18.70 -1.39
CA GLU A 95 -15.10 -18.55 -1.90
C GLU A 95 -15.12 -18.42 -3.43
N GLU A 96 -14.26 -17.59 -4.00
CA GLU A 96 -14.24 -17.30 -5.43
C GLU A 96 -13.08 -17.97 -6.17
N GLY A 97 -11.91 -18.12 -5.51
CA GLY A 97 -10.77 -18.85 -6.06
C GLY A 97 -10.88 -20.36 -5.94
N ASN A 98 -11.91 -20.87 -5.26
CA ASN A 98 -12.15 -22.30 -5.00
C ASN A 98 -10.94 -23.04 -4.43
N MET A 99 -10.22 -22.41 -3.48
CA MET A 99 -9.00 -22.93 -2.88
C MET A 99 -9.22 -23.35 -1.43
N ARG A 100 -8.47 -24.37 -0.98
CA ARG A 100 -8.45 -24.75 0.44
C ARG A 100 -7.60 -23.77 1.23
N LYS A 101 -7.96 -23.52 2.49
CA LYS A 101 -7.22 -22.61 3.40
C LYS A 101 -5.74 -22.98 3.58
N ASP A 102 -5.42 -24.27 3.53
CA ASP A 102 -4.04 -24.76 3.63
C ASP A 102 -3.18 -24.43 2.41
N GLN A 103 -3.77 -24.06 1.28
CA GLN A 103 -3.09 -23.61 0.06
C GLN A 103 -2.83 -22.09 0.03
N ILE A 104 -3.43 -21.34 0.96
CA ILE A 104 -3.38 -19.89 1.03
C ILE A 104 -2.39 -19.45 2.12
N PHE A 105 -1.67 -18.36 1.86
CA PHE A 105 -0.79 -17.73 2.84
C PHE A 105 -0.92 -16.22 2.79
N TYR A 106 -0.82 -15.56 3.94
CA TYR A 106 -0.77 -14.11 4.06
C TYR A 106 0.22 -13.72 5.15
N LYS A 107 1.08 -12.77 4.84
CA LYS A 107 2.03 -12.18 5.78
C LYS A 107 2.17 -10.68 5.53
N THR A 108 1.98 -9.88 6.56
CA THR A 108 2.34 -8.46 6.59
C THR A 108 3.72 -8.27 7.20
N ASN A 109 4.32 -7.08 7.05
CA ASN A 109 5.68 -6.78 7.50
C ASN A 109 6.74 -7.78 7.00
N THR A 110 6.57 -8.25 5.76
CA THR A 110 7.54 -9.15 5.14
C THR A 110 8.87 -8.42 4.96
N LYS A 111 9.89 -8.92 5.64
CA LYS A 111 11.25 -8.38 5.55
C LYS A 111 12.04 -9.13 4.51
N VAL A 112 12.93 -8.43 3.82
CA VAL A 112 13.75 -8.97 2.73
C VAL A 112 15.22 -8.53 2.83
N TRP A 113 15.70 -8.23 4.06
CA TRP A 113 17.09 -7.80 4.28
C TRP A 113 18.08 -8.96 4.24
N THR A 114 17.67 -10.11 4.74
CA THR A 114 18.49 -11.33 4.75
C THR A 114 17.66 -12.51 4.24
N SER A 115 18.32 -13.59 3.83
CA SER A 115 17.64 -14.81 3.38
C SER A 115 16.78 -15.45 4.48
N ASP A 116 17.14 -15.25 5.76
CA ASP A 116 16.39 -15.77 6.90
C ASP A 116 15.05 -15.06 7.10
N ASN A 117 14.92 -13.81 6.60
CA ASN A 117 13.69 -13.04 6.75
C ASN A 117 12.48 -13.64 6.02
N PHE A 118 12.70 -14.52 5.04
CA PHE A 118 11.63 -15.20 4.32
C PHE A 118 11.69 -16.72 4.45
N ALA A 119 12.47 -17.23 5.40
CA ALA A 119 12.57 -18.67 5.66
C ALA A 119 11.25 -19.28 6.19
N ASP A 120 10.43 -18.46 6.85
CA ASP A 120 9.11 -18.85 7.38
C ASP A 120 7.97 -18.79 6.37
N ILE A 121 8.25 -18.41 5.10
CA ILE A 121 7.26 -18.44 4.03
C ILE A 121 7.23 -19.87 3.44
N PRO A 122 6.10 -20.57 3.52
CA PRO A 122 6.02 -21.98 3.13
C PRO A 122 5.79 -22.14 1.62
N PHE A 123 6.79 -21.81 0.83
CA PHE A 123 6.73 -21.77 -0.64
C PHE A 123 6.25 -23.08 -1.28
N ASP A 124 6.70 -24.23 -0.74
CA ASP A 124 6.42 -25.54 -1.36
C ASP A 124 4.97 -25.97 -1.20
N SER A 125 4.34 -25.61 -0.07
CA SER A 125 3.00 -26.08 0.30
C SER A 125 1.87 -25.08 -0.06
N LYS A 126 2.20 -23.89 -0.56
CA LYS A 126 1.24 -22.84 -0.86
C LYS A 126 1.08 -22.63 -2.36
N GLU A 127 -0.13 -22.31 -2.74
CA GLU A 127 -0.53 -21.98 -4.12
C GLU A 127 -0.69 -20.48 -4.33
N VAL A 128 -1.11 -19.75 -3.26
CA VAL A 128 -1.25 -18.31 -3.30
C VAL A 128 -0.63 -17.66 -2.08
N LEU A 129 0.17 -16.63 -2.32
CA LEU A 129 0.81 -15.81 -1.30
C LEU A 129 0.30 -14.38 -1.40
N GLY A 130 -0.17 -13.81 -0.28
CA GLY A 130 -0.40 -12.38 -0.12
C GLY A 130 0.65 -11.83 0.83
N LEU A 131 1.50 -10.96 0.35
CA LEU A 131 2.65 -10.44 1.10
C LEU A 131 2.63 -8.92 1.13
N VAL A 132 2.92 -8.31 2.27
CA VAL A 132 3.05 -6.86 2.41
C VAL A 132 4.46 -6.52 2.87
N ILE A 133 5.12 -5.62 2.15
CA ILE A 133 6.46 -5.10 2.46
C ILE A 133 6.32 -3.62 2.80
N ASN A 134 6.56 -3.27 4.06
CA ASN A 134 6.37 -1.92 4.60
C ASN A 134 7.62 -1.03 4.48
N THR A 135 8.71 -1.53 3.92
CA THR A 135 10.01 -0.84 3.96
C THR A 135 9.97 0.58 3.40
N ILE A 136 9.18 0.83 2.35
CA ILE A 136 9.11 2.15 1.71
C ILE A 136 8.34 3.12 2.60
N ASP A 137 7.20 2.70 3.15
CA ASP A 137 6.43 3.51 4.09
C ASP A 137 7.23 3.84 5.36
N ASP A 138 7.94 2.85 5.93
CA ASP A 138 8.81 3.05 7.09
C ASP A 138 9.92 4.07 6.79
N LYS A 139 10.55 4.00 5.61
CA LYS A 139 11.58 4.97 5.17
C LYS A 139 10.97 6.36 4.95
N MET A 140 9.81 6.45 4.32
CA MET A 140 9.11 7.72 4.10
C MET A 140 8.84 8.43 5.43
N HIS A 141 8.36 7.71 6.44
CA HIS A 141 8.06 8.29 7.76
C HIS A 141 9.31 8.63 8.58
N SER A 142 10.45 8.02 8.29
CA SER A 142 11.73 8.28 8.98
C SER A 142 12.64 9.27 8.25
N SER A 143 12.42 9.54 6.96
CA SER A 143 13.22 10.45 6.16
C SER A 143 13.07 11.90 6.66
N LYS A 144 14.21 12.60 6.78
CA LYS A 144 14.27 14.01 7.19
C LYS A 144 14.75 14.93 6.07
N GLY A 145 15.29 14.37 5.00
CA GLY A 145 15.85 15.10 3.86
C GLY A 145 14.90 15.24 2.67
N GLY A 146 13.59 15.04 2.85
CA GLY A 146 12.59 15.16 1.78
C GLY A 146 12.64 14.01 0.76
N MET A 147 12.12 14.26 -0.43
CA MET A 147 12.02 13.24 -1.49
C MET A 147 13.39 12.75 -1.97
N ILE A 148 14.38 13.62 -2.06
CA ILE A 148 15.72 13.24 -2.54
C ILE A 148 16.37 12.23 -1.59
N ASP A 149 16.27 12.46 -0.29
CA ASP A 149 16.77 11.53 0.73
C ASP A 149 16.02 10.18 0.66
N LEU A 150 14.70 10.23 0.55
CA LEU A 150 13.90 9.02 0.41
C LEU A 150 14.30 8.20 -0.84
N LEU A 151 14.46 8.83 -1.99
CA LEU A 151 14.89 8.14 -3.22
C LEU A 151 16.27 7.51 -3.05
N GLY A 152 17.21 8.20 -2.41
CA GLY A 152 18.53 7.65 -2.08
C GLY A 152 18.45 6.43 -1.14
N GLN A 153 17.58 6.50 -0.11
CA GLN A 153 17.34 5.37 0.78
C GLN A 153 16.67 4.16 0.08
N ILE A 154 15.82 4.39 -0.92
CA ILE A 154 15.22 3.33 -1.72
C ILE A 154 16.26 2.68 -2.63
N HIS A 155 17.11 3.48 -3.28
CA HIS A 155 18.23 2.99 -4.07
C HIS A 155 19.14 2.07 -3.23
N ASP A 156 19.62 2.56 -2.09
CA ASP A 156 20.44 1.81 -1.15
C ASP A 156 19.79 0.50 -0.68
N TRP A 157 18.50 0.55 -0.38
CA TRP A 157 17.75 -0.65 0.01
C TRP A 157 17.66 -1.65 -1.13
N SER A 158 17.41 -1.20 -2.34
CA SER A 158 17.30 -2.07 -3.51
C SER A 158 18.59 -2.81 -3.80
N GLU A 159 19.72 -2.15 -3.65
CA GLU A 159 21.04 -2.79 -3.84
C GLU A 159 21.42 -3.74 -2.70
N LYS A 160 21.16 -3.35 -1.45
CA LYS A 160 21.70 -4.03 -0.26
C LYS A 160 20.76 -5.11 0.31
N SER A 161 19.47 -5.05 -0.01
CA SER A 161 18.51 -6.02 0.46
C SER A 161 18.57 -7.34 -0.33
N LYS A 162 17.87 -8.35 0.16
CA LYS A 162 17.66 -9.62 -0.52
C LYS A 162 16.34 -9.66 -1.31
N PHE A 163 15.81 -8.50 -1.68
CA PHE A 163 14.52 -8.42 -2.36
C PHE A 163 14.54 -9.13 -3.72
N PHE A 164 15.57 -8.91 -4.52
CA PHE A 164 15.65 -9.59 -5.83
C PHE A 164 15.98 -11.08 -5.71
N ASP A 165 16.75 -11.49 -4.70
CA ASP A 165 16.95 -12.92 -4.40
C ASP A 165 15.64 -13.57 -3.95
N PHE A 166 14.78 -12.82 -3.23
CA PHE A 166 13.44 -13.25 -2.85
C PHE A 166 12.53 -13.45 -4.08
N LEU A 167 12.52 -12.48 -5.02
CA LEU A 167 11.78 -12.63 -6.28
C LEU A 167 12.27 -13.84 -7.08
N GLU A 168 13.58 -14.01 -7.20
CA GLU A 168 14.17 -15.18 -7.88
C GLU A 168 13.76 -16.50 -7.22
N LYS A 169 13.72 -16.56 -5.89
CA LYS A 169 13.25 -17.74 -5.15
C LYS A 169 11.78 -18.05 -5.45
N LEU A 170 10.90 -17.04 -5.50
CA LEU A 170 9.50 -17.22 -5.89
C LEU A 170 9.38 -17.79 -7.32
N LEU A 171 10.13 -17.24 -8.28
CA LEU A 171 10.14 -17.73 -9.66
C LEU A 171 10.60 -19.20 -9.74
N LYS A 172 11.65 -19.58 -9.01
CA LYS A 172 12.14 -20.97 -8.92
C LYS A 172 11.12 -21.93 -8.30
N GLN A 173 10.19 -21.42 -7.51
CA GLN A 173 9.08 -22.16 -6.91
C GLN A 173 7.80 -22.13 -7.75
N ASN A 174 7.91 -21.72 -9.02
CA ASN A 174 6.83 -21.63 -10.00
C ASN A 174 5.73 -20.62 -9.64
N PHE A 175 6.06 -19.55 -8.89
CA PHE A 175 5.11 -18.46 -8.68
C PHE A 175 5.15 -17.45 -9.83
N GLN A 176 3.99 -17.06 -10.32
CA GLN A 176 3.82 -15.81 -11.06
C GLN A 176 3.77 -14.68 -10.02
N ILE A 177 4.64 -13.69 -10.20
CA ILE A 177 4.77 -12.59 -9.25
C ILE A 177 3.98 -11.39 -9.76
N TYR A 178 3.11 -10.86 -8.90
CA TYR A 178 2.40 -9.62 -9.10
C TYR A 178 2.82 -8.65 -8.01
N LEU A 179 3.51 -7.59 -8.40
CA LEU A 179 3.96 -6.54 -7.49
C LEU A 179 3.09 -5.32 -7.71
N THR A 180 2.55 -4.77 -6.64
CA THR A 180 1.71 -3.57 -6.68
C THR A 180 2.02 -2.67 -5.48
N SER A 181 1.43 -1.47 -5.47
CA SER A 181 1.38 -0.61 -4.31
C SER A 181 -0.07 -0.31 -3.94
N ASP A 182 -0.33 -0.09 -2.68
CA ASP A 182 -1.62 0.34 -2.17
C ASP A 182 -1.87 1.84 -2.41
N HIS A 183 -0.83 2.65 -2.32
CA HIS A 183 -0.79 4.08 -2.67
C HIS A 183 0.64 4.52 -2.96
N GLY A 184 0.80 5.76 -3.41
CA GLY A 184 2.10 6.40 -3.55
C GLY A 184 2.36 7.41 -2.45
N ASN A 185 3.39 8.22 -2.65
CA ASN A 185 3.74 9.34 -1.80
C ASN A 185 4.17 10.54 -2.63
N ILE A 186 4.10 11.72 -2.03
CA ILE A 186 4.54 12.98 -2.65
C ILE A 186 5.25 13.84 -1.62
N GLU A 187 6.06 14.77 -2.08
CA GLU A 187 6.57 15.87 -1.28
C GLU A 187 5.52 16.98 -1.19
N ALA A 188 5.21 17.43 0.01
CA ALA A 188 4.15 18.38 0.29
C ALA A 188 4.59 19.40 1.35
N THR A 189 3.93 20.57 1.38
CA THR A 189 4.22 21.65 2.32
C THR A 189 3.25 21.61 3.49
N GLY A 190 3.75 21.68 4.71
CA GLY A 190 2.95 21.74 5.93
C GLY A 190 2.10 23.01 6.00
N VAL A 191 0.79 22.86 6.27
CA VAL A 191 -0.16 23.98 6.41
C VAL A 191 -0.82 24.04 7.79
N GLY A 192 -0.28 23.33 8.75
CA GLY A 192 -0.85 23.15 10.08
C GLY A 192 -1.45 21.76 10.24
N GLU A 193 -1.81 21.44 11.46
CA GLU A 193 -2.32 20.10 11.81
C GLU A 193 -3.66 20.24 12.52
N PRO A 194 -4.78 20.16 11.75
CA PRO A 194 -6.11 20.18 12.35
C PRO A 194 -6.32 18.92 13.20
N GLU A 195 -7.09 19.05 14.25
CA GLU A 195 -7.52 17.92 15.06
C GLU A 195 -8.27 16.90 14.19
N SER A 196 -8.17 15.64 14.54
CA SER A 196 -8.86 14.52 13.90
C SER A 196 -9.41 13.58 14.96
N ASP A 197 -10.57 12.99 14.73
CA ASP A 197 -11.16 12.00 15.64
C ASP A 197 -10.34 10.70 15.65
N PHE A 198 -9.52 10.47 14.61
CA PHE A 198 -8.71 9.26 14.45
C PHE A 198 -7.22 9.62 14.33
N ALA A 199 -6.50 9.49 15.44
CA ALA A 199 -5.08 9.79 15.52
C ALA A 199 -4.15 8.74 14.87
N LYS A 200 -4.69 7.62 14.38
CA LYS A 200 -3.88 6.47 13.91
C LYS A 200 -3.46 6.53 12.44
N GLU A 201 -4.06 7.39 11.64
CA GLU A 201 -3.66 7.50 10.23
C GLU A 201 -2.37 8.31 10.11
N ARG A 202 -1.32 7.66 9.63
CA ARG A 202 -0.01 8.29 9.39
C ARG A 202 0.00 9.23 8.19
N GLY A 203 -0.97 9.08 7.27
CA GLY A 203 -1.13 9.95 6.10
C GLY A 203 -1.40 11.40 6.50
N ARG A 204 -0.52 12.33 6.09
CA ARG A 204 -0.65 13.75 6.39
C ARG A 204 -1.47 14.52 5.35
N ARG A 205 -2.04 13.80 4.39
CA ARG A 205 -2.90 14.40 3.35
C ARG A 205 -4.37 14.01 3.50
N VAL A 206 -4.75 13.48 4.65
CA VAL A 206 -6.12 13.20 5.03
C VAL A 206 -6.33 13.38 6.53
N ARG A 207 -7.52 13.80 6.91
CA ARG A 207 -8.04 13.70 8.29
C ARG A 207 -9.42 13.07 8.23
N ILE A 208 -9.71 12.23 9.20
CA ILE A 208 -10.94 11.43 9.27
C ILE A 208 -11.74 11.85 10.50
N TYR A 209 -13.05 12.00 10.34
CA TYR A 209 -13.97 12.43 11.37
C TYR A 209 -15.18 11.52 11.46
N ASN A 210 -15.70 11.33 12.67
CA ASN A 210 -16.93 10.58 12.94
C ASN A 210 -18.21 11.35 12.61
N ASN A 211 -18.12 12.68 12.53
CA ASN A 211 -19.26 13.53 12.30
C ASN A 211 -18.89 14.77 11.48
N GLU A 212 -19.88 15.34 10.84
CA GLU A 212 -19.74 16.47 9.94
C GLU A 212 -19.38 17.77 10.68
N GLU A 213 -19.83 17.95 11.92
CA GLU A 213 -19.55 19.16 12.70
C GLU A 213 -18.06 19.27 13.02
N SER A 214 -17.43 18.20 13.53
CA SER A 214 -15.99 18.15 13.80
C SER A 214 -15.17 18.43 12.54
N MET A 215 -15.57 17.84 11.41
CA MET A 215 -14.90 18.07 10.12
C MET A 215 -15.04 19.54 9.69
N ASN A 216 -16.22 20.13 9.77
CA ASN A 216 -16.47 21.53 9.39
C ASN A 216 -15.68 22.51 10.27
N ASN A 217 -15.61 22.25 11.58
CA ASN A 217 -14.80 23.02 12.52
C ASN A 217 -13.30 22.99 12.17
N ALA A 218 -12.80 21.82 11.73
CA ALA A 218 -11.42 21.69 11.27
C ALA A 218 -11.21 22.38 9.90
N HIS A 219 -12.17 22.26 8.99
CA HIS A 219 -12.12 22.89 7.66
C HIS A 219 -12.01 24.41 7.74
N GLN A 220 -12.65 25.05 8.73
CA GLN A 220 -12.56 26.51 8.93
C GLN A 220 -11.17 26.97 9.39
N LYS A 221 -10.35 26.08 9.96
CA LYS A 221 -9.03 26.42 10.54
C LYS A 221 -7.86 26.25 9.58
N VAL A 222 -8.04 25.51 8.48
CA VAL A 222 -6.97 25.23 7.52
C VAL A 222 -7.52 25.23 6.09
N GLU A 223 -6.68 25.64 5.13
CA GLU A 223 -7.02 25.55 3.71
C GLU A 223 -7.12 24.09 3.28
N SER A 224 -8.33 23.63 3.04
CA SER A 224 -8.63 22.22 2.81
C SER A 224 -9.85 22.05 1.90
N ARG A 225 -10.15 20.80 1.54
CA ARG A 225 -11.35 20.40 0.82
C ARG A 225 -12.05 19.29 1.60
N ILE A 226 -13.34 19.44 1.76
CA ILE A 226 -14.20 18.36 2.22
C ILE A 226 -14.28 17.34 1.08
N TRP A 227 -13.84 16.11 1.35
CA TRP A 227 -13.97 15.02 0.41
C TRP A 227 -15.19 14.18 0.80
N TRP A 228 -16.08 14.05 -0.12
CA TRP A 228 -17.32 13.32 0.08
C TRP A 228 -17.38 12.12 -0.87
N PRO A 229 -16.65 11.05 -0.63
CA PRO A 229 -16.81 9.88 -1.46
C PRO A 229 -18.09 9.16 -1.02
N LYS A 230 -19.13 9.20 -1.84
CA LYS A 230 -20.30 8.32 -1.68
C LYS A 230 -19.91 6.85 -1.56
N MET A 231 -18.68 6.53 -1.97
CA MET A 231 -18.10 5.20 -1.96
C MET A 231 -17.62 4.70 -0.61
N THR A 232 -17.47 5.56 0.41
CA THR A 232 -17.12 5.13 1.78
C THR A 232 -18.31 5.11 2.74
N GLY A 233 -19.53 5.29 2.21
CA GLY A 233 -20.74 5.41 3.02
C GLY A 233 -20.81 6.70 3.85
N ASN A 234 -21.75 6.78 4.77
CA ASN A 234 -22.02 7.97 5.58
C ASN A 234 -21.36 7.97 6.97
N SER A 235 -20.56 6.93 7.27
CA SER A 235 -20.01 6.73 8.62
C SER A 235 -18.75 7.53 8.90
N PHE A 236 -18.08 8.02 7.84
CA PHE A 236 -16.82 8.76 7.97
C PHE A 236 -16.81 9.98 7.05
N HIS A 237 -16.23 11.07 7.57
CA HIS A 237 -16.06 12.32 6.87
C HIS A 237 -14.57 12.59 6.68
N PHE A 238 -14.17 13.04 5.48
CA PHE A 238 -12.77 13.21 5.13
C PHE A 238 -12.46 14.66 4.77
N LEU A 239 -11.36 15.15 5.31
CA LEU A 239 -10.79 16.44 4.98
C LEU A 239 -9.46 16.23 4.28
N LEU A 240 -9.29 16.82 3.09
CA LEU A 240 -8.05 16.76 2.32
C LEU A 240 -7.42 18.15 2.22
N PRO A 241 -6.10 18.28 2.26
CA PRO A 241 -5.45 19.56 1.98
C PRO A 241 -5.55 19.87 0.48
N VAL A 242 -5.49 21.15 0.14
CA VAL A 242 -5.48 21.57 -1.26
C VAL A 242 -4.06 21.52 -1.85
N LYS A 243 -3.95 21.37 -3.17
CA LYS A 243 -2.68 21.36 -3.90
C LYS A 243 -1.68 20.35 -3.29
N ASN A 244 -0.40 20.70 -3.27
CA ASN A 244 0.68 19.93 -2.66
C ASN A 244 0.90 20.28 -1.19
N ASN A 245 -0.19 20.46 -0.43
CA ASN A 245 -0.14 20.73 1.00
C ASN A 245 -0.29 19.44 1.82
N ALA A 246 0.13 19.50 3.08
CA ALA A 246 -0.02 18.43 4.06
C ALA A 246 -0.49 19.00 5.41
N PHE A 247 -1.33 18.27 6.10
CA PHE A 247 -1.71 18.57 7.48
C PHE A 247 -0.56 18.22 8.44
N SER A 248 0.45 19.09 8.46
CA SER A 248 1.71 18.87 9.18
C SER A 248 2.24 20.16 9.77
N LYS A 249 3.02 20.02 10.83
CA LYS A 249 3.84 21.07 11.46
C LYS A 249 5.32 20.69 11.31
N PRO A 250 6.23 21.70 11.23
CA PRO A 250 5.94 23.14 11.15
C PRO A 250 5.28 23.57 9.86
N ILE A 251 4.57 24.73 9.90
CA ILE A 251 3.97 25.32 8.69
C ILE A 251 5.08 25.81 7.77
N GLY A 252 4.94 25.57 6.46
CA GLY A 252 5.91 25.97 5.44
C GLY A 252 7.07 25.00 5.23
N GLU A 253 7.23 23.97 6.09
CA GLU A 253 8.24 22.94 5.89
C GLU A 253 7.78 21.84 4.96
N SER A 254 8.75 21.27 4.23
CA SER A 254 8.52 20.14 3.33
C SER A 254 8.42 18.82 4.10
N VAL A 255 7.52 17.96 3.66
CA VAL A 255 7.36 16.62 4.19
C VAL A 255 6.99 15.65 3.07
N VAL A 256 7.56 14.47 3.05
CA VAL A 256 7.09 13.38 2.17
C VAL A 256 5.96 12.63 2.88
N THR A 257 4.85 12.46 2.20
CA THR A 257 3.65 11.88 2.79
C THR A 257 2.65 11.38 1.75
N HIS A 258 1.57 10.76 2.22
CA HIS A 258 0.48 10.20 1.42
C HIS A 258 -0.90 10.60 1.97
N GLY A 259 -2.01 10.14 1.34
CA GLY A 259 -3.39 10.26 1.85
C GLY A 259 -4.38 10.94 0.92
N SER A 260 -3.98 11.37 -0.30
CA SER A 260 -4.90 12.03 -1.24
C SER A 260 -4.70 11.56 -2.66
#